data_b8dc84bd75b587c17f39f1f79f2ef854
#
_entry.id   b8dc84bd75b587c17f39f1f79f2ef854
#
_cell.length_a   1.000
_cell.length_b   1.000
_cell.length_c   1.000
_cell.angle_alpha   90.00
_cell.angle_beta   90.00
_cell.angle_gamma   90.00
#
_symmetry.space_group_name_H-M   'P 1'
#
loop_
_entity.id
_entity.type
_entity.pdbx_description
1 polymer ?
#
loop_
_entity_poly.entity_id
_entity_poly.type
_entity_poly.pdbx_seq_one_letter_code
_entity_poly.pdbx_strand_id
1 'polypeptide(L)'
;MKKKFTFIDLFAGIGGIRIPFDELGGNCVFTSEFDKFAQQTYEANFGETPSGDITLINEKDIPKHDILLGGFPCQAFSNAGLRKGFNDTRGTLFFDIARILDYHKPKAFLLENVKGLRGHDQGRTFKTIISVINEIGYQTIESEVLNARDFGLPQNRERIFIVGFWKHKNFQFPIPPKTPTRLGSILQKRVQDRYTISDKLWASTQLRKKRAQQKGYGFGFSLFNRESKYTSTMSARYYKDGSEILIEQKDKNPRMLTPLEARRLQGFPDGFKIPVSNTQAYKQFGNAVPVSVIRAISKRIVKHL
;
A
#
# COMPACT_ATOMS: atom_id res chain seq x y z
N MET A 1 -11.04 26.35 3.26
CA MET A 1 -10.77 26.36 1.79
C MET A 1 -11.92 25.65 1.07
N LYS A 2 -12.34 26.11 -0.14
CA LYS A 2 -13.34 25.43 -0.94
C LYS A 2 -12.76 24.10 -1.44
N LYS A 3 -13.45 22.96 -1.17
CA LYS A 3 -12.98 21.63 -1.60
C LYS A 3 -12.97 21.59 -3.14
N LYS A 4 -11.87 21.11 -3.73
CA LYS A 4 -11.64 21.19 -5.17
C LYS A 4 -12.23 20.00 -5.94
N PHE A 5 -12.34 18.82 -5.30
CA PHE A 5 -12.84 17.57 -5.86
C PHE A 5 -13.28 16.63 -4.73
N THR A 6 -14.08 15.62 -5.08
CA THR A 6 -14.49 14.55 -4.17
C THR A 6 -13.81 13.23 -4.53
N PHE A 7 -13.58 12.37 -3.55
CA PHE A 7 -13.03 11.04 -3.78
C PHE A 7 -13.58 10.02 -2.79
N ILE A 8 -13.46 8.75 -3.14
CA ILE A 8 -13.69 7.61 -2.26
C ILE A 8 -12.40 6.83 -2.08
N ASP A 9 -12.24 6.16 -0.92
CA ASP A 9 -11.06 5.35 -0.57
C ASP A 9 -11.50 3.93 -0.21
N LEU A 10 -11.31 2.99 -1.14
CA LEU A 10 -11.70 1.59 -1.00
C LEU A 10 -10.49 0.77 -0.53
N PHE A 11 -10.74 -0.23 0.34
CA PHE A 11 -9.68 -1.00 0.98
C PHE A 11 -8.69 -0.07 1.69
N ALA A 12 -9.23 0.93 2.37
CA ALA A 12 -8.52 2.11 2.82
C ALA A 12 -7.35 1.82 3.77
N GLY A 13 -7.35 0.67 4.43
CA GLY A 13 -6.34 0.33 5.41
C GLY A 13 -6.27 1.40 6.49
N ILE A 14 -5.14 2.07 6.58
CA ILE A 14 -4.92 3.19 7.50
C ILE A 14 -4.85 4.55 6.78
N GLY A 15 -5.41 4.65 5.56
CA GLY A 15 -5.54 5.91 4.82
C GLY A 15 -4.29 6.38 4.09
N GLY A 16 -3.35 5.48 3.79
CA GLY A 16 -2.09 5.86 3.11
C GLY A 16 -2.28 6.43 1.71
N ILE A 17 -3.32 6.01 0.96
CA ILE A 17 -3.65 6.60 -0.34
C ILE A 17 -4.37 7.93 -0.14
N ARG A 18 -5.27 8.03 0.82
CA ARG A 18 -6.07 9.21 1.13
C ARG A 18 -5.23 10.45 1.46
N ILE A 19 -4.22 10.32 2.33
CA ILE A 19 -3.43 11.45 2.86
C ILE A 19 -3.03 12.46 1.77
N PRO A 20 -2.38 12.06 0.65
CA PRO A 20 -1.99 13.01 -0.38
C PRO A 20 -3.15 13.69 -1.12
N PHE A 21 -4.32 13.05 -1.21
CA PHE A 21 -5.49 13.66 -1.83
C PHE A 21 -6.15 14.68 -0.92
N ASP A 22 -6.20 14.45 0.40
CA ASP A 22 -6.62 15.44 1.39
C ASP A 22 -5.70 16.66 1.36
N GLU A 23 -4.35 16.47 1.28
CA GLU A 23 -3.35 17.54 1.15
C GLU A 23 -3.58 18.43 -0.08
N LEU A 24 -4.14 17.88 -1.15
CA LEU A 24 -4.45 18.61 -2.38
C LEU A 24 -5.84 19.29 -2.37
N GLY A 25 -6.56 19.22 -1.25
CA GLY A 25 -7.87 19.85 -1.05
C GLY A 25 -9.03 18.97 -1.54
N GLY A 26 -8.83 17.67 -1.63
CA GLY A 26 -9.89 16.69 -1.87
C GLY A 26 -10.81 16.54 -0.67
N ASN A 27 -12.00 16.03 -0.90
CA ASN A 27 -12.98 15.63 0.09
C ASN A 27 -13.27 14.14 -0.04
N CYS A 28 -12.87 13.34 0.94
CA CYS A 28 -13.30 11.96 1.04
C CYS A 28 -14.78 11.93 1.38
N VAL A 29 -15.61 11.35 0.51
CA VAL A 29 -17.06 11.28 0.70
C VAL A 29 -17.54 9.87 1.05
N PHE A 30 -16.67 8.88 0.92
CA PHE A 30 -16.94 7.51 1.30
C PHE A 30 -15.61 6.74 1.48
N THR A 31 -15.58 5.83 2.44
CA THR A 31 -14.43 4.95 2.68
C THR A 31 -14.89 3.58 3.15
N SER A 32 -14.17 2.53 2.73
CA SER A 32 -14.41 1.15 3.19
C SER A 32 -13.13 0.45 3.61
N GLU A 33 -13.19 -0.26 4.74
CA GLU A 33 -12.14 -1.12 5.29
C GLU A 33 -12.79 -2.15 6.22
N PHE A 34 -12.47 -3.44 6.07
CA PHE A 34 -13.10 -4.49 6.86
C PHE A 34 -12.35 -4.83 8.16
N ASP A 35 -11.01 -4.57 8.22
CA ASP A 35 -10.19 -4.85 9.41
C ASP A 35 -10.47 -3.82 10.50
N LYS A 36 -11.08 -4.27 11.60
CA LYS A 36 -11.49 -3.41 12.74
C LYS A 36 -10.33 -2.62 13.36
N PHE A 37 -9.12 -3.16 13.36
CA PHE A 37 -7.94 -2.44 13.87
C PHE A 37 -7.47 -1.37 12.90
N ALA A 38 -7.59 -1.61 11.60
CA ALA A 38 -7.32 -0.59 10.60
C ALA A 38 -8.36 0.53 10.68
N GLN A 39 -9.65 0.21 10.86
CA GLN A 39 -10.71 1.20 11.10
C GLN A 39 -10.41 2.08 12.32
N GLN A 40 -9.97 1.50 13.46
CA GLN A 40 -9.57 2.28 14.64
C GLN A 40 -8.46 3.30 14.34
N THR A 41 -7.45 2.86 13.58
CA THR A 41 -6.34 3.75 13.20
C THR A 41 -6.82 4.81 12.21
N TYR A 42 -7.68 4.45 11.28
CA TYR A 42 -8.27 5.37 10.31
C TYR A 42 -9.11 6.45 11.02
N GLU A 43 -10.04 6.03 11.88
CA GLU A 43 -10.90 6.93 12.65
C GLU A 43 -10.09 7.89 13.54
N ALA A 44 -9.06 7.41 14.21
CA ALA A 44 -8.20 8.24 15.05
C ALA A 44 -7.48 9.36 14.27
N ASN A 45 -7.28 9.18 12.95
CA ASN A 45 -6.53 10.12 12.11
C ASN A 45 -7.42 11.00 11.23
N PHE A 46 -8.60 10.50 10.81
CA PHE A 46 -9.49 11.21 9.89
C PHE A 46 -10.83 11.62 10.50
N GLY A 47 -11.15 11.12 11.70
CA GLY A 47 -12.38 11.48 12.41
C GLY A 47 -13.65 10.81 11.87
N GLU A 48 -13.51 9.78 11.03
CA GLU A 48 -14.61 9.01 10.47
C GLU A 48 -14.28 7.52 10.45
N THR A 49 -15.26 6.66 10.71
CA THR A 49 -15.13 5.20 10.66
C THR A 49 -15.44 4.68 9.26
N PRO A 50 -14.56 3.88 8.64
CA PRO A 50 -14.85 3.25 7.36
C PRO A 50 -16.09 2.34 7.39
N SER A 51 -16.83 2.28 6.29
CA SER A 51 -18.13 1.60 6.15
C SER A 51 -18.05 0.05 6.16
N GLY A 52 -16.91 -0.54 6.49
CA GLY A 52 -16.76 -2.00 6.59
C GLY A 52 -16.44 -2.69 5.26
N ASP A 53 -16.99 -3.89 5.08
CA ASP A 53 -16.70 -4.75 3.93
C ASP A 53 -17.41 -4.24 2.66
N ILE A 54 -16.66 -3.85 1.66
CA ILE A 54 -17.18 -3.33 0.39
C ILE A 54 -18.02 -4.34 -0.38
N THR A 55 -17.80 -5.63 -0.16
CA THR A 55 -18.58 -6.69 -0.83
C THR A 55 -20.04 -6.73 -0.39
N LEU A 56 -20.36 -6.12 0.76
CA LEU A 56 -21.71 -6.03 1.34
C LEU A 56 -22.41 -4.70 1.03
N ILE A 57 -21.72 -3.77 0.38
CA ILE A 57 -22.23 -2.41 0.10
C ILE A 57 -22.66 -2.32 -1.36
N ASN A 58 -23.91 -1.87 -1.57
CA ASN A 58 -24.42 -1.64 -2.91
C ASN A 58 -23.76 -0.38 -3.49
N GLU A 59 -23.37 -0.40 -4.77
CA GLU A 59 -22.80 0.76 -5.45
C GLU A 59 -23.72 1.99 -5.46
N LYS A 60 -25.04 1.79 -5.41
CA LYS A 60 -26.05 2.87 -5.34
C LYS A 60 -26.00 3.65 -4.03
N ASP A 61 -25.51 3.03 -2.96
CA ASP A 61 -25.40 3.64 -1.63
C ASP A 61 -24.10 4.44 -1.47
N ILE A 62 -23.20 4.35 -2.45
CA ILE A 62 -21.94 5.11 -2.47
C ILE A 62 -22.20 6.50 -3.07
N PRO A 63 -21.76 7.60 -2.42
CA PRO A 63 -21.96 8.95 -2.96
C PRO A 63 -21.23 9.17 -4.30
N LYS A 64 -21.80 10.05 -5.14
CA LYS A 64 -21.10 10.49 -6.36
C LYS A 64 -19.75 11.12 -6.02
N HIS A 65 -18.73 10.80 -6.78
CA HIS A 65 -17.35 11.23 -6.55
C HIS A 65 -16.61 11.47 -7.86
N ASP A 66 -15.54 12.26 -7.79
CA ASP A 66 -14.68 12.57 -8.94
C ASP A 66 -13.56 11.53 -9.14
N ILE A 67 -13.06 10.93 -8.03
CA ILE A 67 -11.95 9.99 -8.07
C ILE A 67 -12.27 8.76 -7.22
N LEU A 68 -11.97 7.56 -7.73
CA LEU A 68 -11.93 6.32 -6.95
C LEU A 68 -10.48 5.95 -6.61
N LEU A 69 -10.19 5.76 -5.32
CA LEU A 69 -8.91 5.26 -4.82
C LEU A 69 -9.09 3.83 -4.32
N GLY A 70 -8.11 2.95 -4.56
CA GLY A 70 -8.18 1.58 -4.06
C GLY A 70 -6.84 0.84 -4.05
N GLY A 71 -6.45 0.35 -2.87
CA GLY A 71 -5.33 -0.57 -2.67
C GLY A 71 -5.84 -1.99 -2.44
N PHE A 72 -6.21 -2.71 -3.48
CA PHE A 72 -6.85 -4.01 -3.35
C PHE A 72 -5.85 -5.17 -3.22
N PRO A 73 -6.17 -6.27 -2.48
CA PRO A 73 -5.29 -7.41 -2.34
C PRO A 73 -5.17 -8.19 -3.66
N CYS A 74 -3.96 -8.74 -3.91
CA CYS A 74 -3.73 -9.62 -5.05
C CYS A 74 -4.36 -10.99 -4.77
N GLN A 75 -5.48 -11.27 -5.43
CA GLN A 75 -6.15 -12.58 -5.40
C GLN A 75 -6.18 -13.17 -6.80
N ALA A 76 -6.04 -14.51 -6.90
CA ALA A 76 -6.18 -15.20 -8.17
C ALA A 76 -7.63 -15.13 -8.66
N PHE A 77 -7.81 -14.83 -9.94
CA PHE A 77 -9.11 -14.99 -10.59
C PHE A 77 -9.40 -16.48 -10.77
N SER A 78 -10.56 -16.95 -10.35
CA SER A 78 -10.96 -18.32 -10.64
C SER A 78 -11.21 -18.48 -12.16
N ASN A 79 -10.79 -19.62 -12.73
CA ASN A 79 -11.03 -19.90 -14.15
C ASN A 79 -12.52 -19.89 -14.56
N ALA A 80 -13.43 -20.06 -13.59
CA ALA A 80 -14.88 -19.98 -13.82
C ALA A 80 -15.36 -18.51 -14.04
N GLY A 81 -14.75 -17.53 -13.36
CA GLY A 81 -15.08 -16.12 -13.54
C GLY A 81 -14.64 -15.53 -14.88
N LEU A 82 -13.51 -16.01 -15.43
CA LEU A 82 -12.98 -15.55 -16.72
C LEU A 82 -13.86 -15.90 -17.94
N ARG A 83 -14.75 -16.91 -17.83
CA ARG A 83 -15.57 -17.39 -18.96
C ARG A 83 -16.97 -16.78 -19.03
N LYS A 84 -17.43 -16.07 -18.00
CA LYS A 84 -18.84 -15.65 -17.87
C LYS A 84 -19.07 -14.14 -17.99
N GLY A 85 -18.02 -13.35 -18.25
CA GLY A 85 -18.14 -11.90 -18.40
C GLY A 85 -18.31 -11.16 -17.07
N PHE A 86 -18.50 -9.85 -17.14
CA PHE A 86 -18.55 -8.91 -16.03
C PHE A 86 -19.59 -9.27 -14.94
N ASN A 87 -20.72 -9.86 -15.31
CA ASN A 87 -21.88 -10.09 -14.41
C ASN A 87 -21.79 -11.33 -13.51
N ASP A 88 -20.84 -12.26 -13.73
CA ASP A 88 -20.77 -13.53 -12.99
C ASP A 88 -19.42 -13.78 -12.29
N THR A 89 -18.61 -12.74 -12.11
CA THR A 89 -17.26 -12.80 -11.54
C THR A 89 -17.22 -12.55 -10.03
N ARG A 90 -18.29 -12.89 -9.31
CA ARG A 90 -18.32 -12.83 -7.84
C ARG A 90 -17.19 -13.65 -7.26
N GLY A 91 -16.23 -13.01 -6.58
CA GLY A 91 -15.19 -13.71 -5.83
C GLY A 91 -13.81 -13.09 -5.79
N THR A 92 -13.55 -11.98 -6.49
CA THR A 92 -12.32 -11.21 -6.27
C THR A 92 -12.63 -9.74 -6.07
N LEU A 93 -12.00 -9.13 -5.09
CA LEU A 93 -12.22 -7.74 -4.66
C LEU A 93 -11.98 -6.69 -5.77
N PHE A 94 -11.29 -7.05 -6.86
CA PHE A 94 -11.20 -6.20 -8.04
C PHE A 94 -12.55 -5.98 -8.71
N PHE A 95 -13.45 -6.97 -8.73
CA PHE A 95 -14.76 -6.81 -9.36
C PHE A 95 -15.69 -5.92 -8.54
N ASP A 96 -15.44 -5.77 -7.23
CA ASP A 96 -16.11 -4.76 -6.42
C ASP A 96 -15.69 -3.34 -6.84
N ILE A 97 -14.39 -3.15 -7.15
CA ILE A 97 -13.93 -1.89 -7.77
C ILE A 97 -14.60 -1.70 -9.12
N ALA A 98 -14.63 -2.73 -9.97
CA ALA A 98 -15.14 -2.64 -11.33
C ALA A 98 -16.63 -2.27 -11.38
N ARG A 99 -17.51 -2.88 -10.52
CA ARG A 99 -18.93 -2.50 -10.46
C ARG A 99 -19.15 -1.06 -10.01
N ILE A 100 -18.29 -0.57 -9.08
CA ILE A 100 -18.36 0.83 -8.62
C ILE A 100 -17.88 1.79 -9.71
N LEU A 101 -16.80 1.45 -10.44
CA LEU A 101 -16.33 2.21 -11.60
C LEU A 101 -17.39 2.28 -12.70
N ASP A 102 -18.07 1.16 -12.99
CA ASP A 102 -19.10 1.11 -14.03
C ASP A 102 -20.33 1.94 -13.65
N TYR A 103 -20.77 1.86 -12.39
CA TYR A 103 -21.95 2.58 -11.93
C TYR A 103 -21.71 4.10 -11.85
N HIS A 104 -20.60 4.53 -11.23
CA HIS A 104 -20.35 5.95 -10.95
C HIS A 104 -19.60 6.68 -12.05
N LYS A 105 -18.80 5.97 -12.85
CA LYS A 105 -17.95 6.51 -13.92
C LYS A 105 -17.18 7.76 -13.48
N PRO A 106 -16.41 7.67 -12.33
CA PRO A 106 -15.65 8.80 -11.84
C PRO A 106 -14.67 9.31 -12.91
N LYS A 107 -14.31 10.60 -12.84
CA LYS A 107 -13.40 11.24 -13.80
C LYS A 107 -12.04 10.56 -13.88
N ALA A 108 -11.58 10.03 -12.73
CA ALA A 108 -10.32 9.29 -12.62
C ALA A 108 -10.39 8.20 -11.56
N PHE A 109 -9.44 7.26 -11.63
CA PHE A 109 -9.18 6.33 -10.54
C PHE A 109 -7.67 6.14 -10.35
N LEU A 110 -7.27 5.73 -9.13
CA LEU A 110 -5.95 5.24 -8.80
C LEU A 110 -6.08 3.89 -8.09
N LEU A 111 -5.51 2.85 -8.68
CA LEU A 111 -5.43 1.53 -8.07
C LEU A 111 -3.97 1.19 -7.74
N GLU A 112 -3.75 0.56 -6.58
CA GLU A 112 -2.45 0.07 -6.15
C GLU A 112 -2.46 -1.44 -5.93
N ASN A 113 -1.34 -2.10 -6.25
CA ASN A 113 -1.13 -3.50 -5.92
C ASN A 113 0.37 -3.83 -5.81
N VAL A 114 0.69 -5.06 -5.40
CA VAL A 114 2.06 -5.57 -5.42
C VAL A 114 2.58 -5.69 -6.86
N LYS A 115 3.88 -5.45 -7.09
CA LYS A 115 4.54 -5.60 -8.41
C LYS A 115 4.22 -6.95 -9.07
N GLY A 116 4.11 -8.01 -8.26
CA GLY A 116 3.82 -9.38 -8.74
C GLY A 116 2.50 -9.51 -9.51
N LEU A 117 1.55 -8.57 -9.37
CA LEU A 117 0.29 -8.57 -10.13
C LEU A 117 0.53 -8.60 -11.64
N ARG A 118 1.57 -7.91 -12.13
CA ARG A 118 1.89 -7.84 -13.57
C ARG A 118 2.23 -9.22 -14.18
N GLY A 119 2.90 -10.08 -13.39
CA GLY A 119 3.27 -11.45 -13.82
C GLY A 119 2.36 -12.55 -13.28
N HIS A 120 1.38 -12.19 -12.43
CA HIS A 120 0.49 -13.15 -11.79
C HIS A 120 -0.29 -13.94 -12.84
N ASP A 121 -0.32 -15.27 -12.67
CA ASP A 121 -1.00 -16.18 -13.59
C ASP A 121 -0.55 -15.96 -15.05
N GLN A 122 0.76 -15.94 -15.29
CA GLN A 122 1.36 -15.68 -16.61
C GLN A 122 0.90 -14.35 -17.25
N GLY A 123 0.58 -13.35 -16.42
CA GLY A 123 0.09 -12.02 -16.82
C GLY A 123 -1.41 -11.98 -17.14
N ARG A 124 -2.15 -13.10 -17.05
CA ARG A 124 -3.59 -13.15 -17.35
C ARG A 124 -4.39 -12.25 -16.41
N THR A 125 -4.08 -12.29 -15.10
CA THR A 125 -4.74 -11.44 -14.10
C THR A 125 -4.68 -9.97 -14.47
N PHE A 126 -3.49 -9.46 -14.79
CA PHE A 126 -3.30 -8.05 -15.16
C PHE A 126 -4.03 -7.68 -16.46
N LYS A 127 -3.94 -8.54 -17.48
CA LYS A 127 -4.65 -8.37 -18.75
C LYS A 127 -6.18 -8.30 -18.54
N THR A 128 -6.72 -9.16 -17.69
CA THR A 128 -8.17 -9.14 -17.35
C THR A 128 -8.57 -7.83 -16.68
N ILE A 129 -7.77 -7.33 -15.72
CA ILE A 129 -8.03 -6.02 -15.08
C ILE A 129 -8.13 -4.92 -16.12
N ILE A 130 -7.15 -4.83 -17.03
CA ILE A 130 -7.12 -3.80 -18.06
C ILE A 130 -8.30 -3.97 -19.06
N SER A 131 -8.63 -5.22 -19.47
CA SER A 131 -9.77 -5.49 -20.35
C SER A 131 -11.08 -5.00 -19.74
N VAL A 132 -11.36 -5.38 -18.49
CA VAL A 132 -12.58 -4.97 -17.79
C VAL A 132 -12.68 -3.44 -17.68
N ILE A 133 -11.59 -2.76 -17.36
CA ILE A 133 -11.59 -1.29 -17.27
C ILE A 133 -11.85 -0.65 -18.65
N ASN A 134 -11.27 -1.21 -19.72
CA ASN A 134 -11.56 -0.77 -21.10
C ASN A 134 -13.04 -1.01 -21.49
N GLU A 135 -13.60 -2.17 -21.13
CA GLU A 135 -15.02 -2.51 -21.39
C GLU A 135 -15.98 -1.56 -20.67
N ILE A 136 -15.62 -1.09 -19.46
CA ILE A 136 -16.36 -0.03 -18.73
C ILE A 136 -16.35 1.29 -19.51
N GLY A 137 -15.33 1.57 -20.32
CA GLY A 137 -15.26 2.74 -21.20
C GLY A 137 -14.24 3.81 -20.80
N TYR A 138 -13.27 3.52 -19.93
CA TYR A 138 -12.17 4.44 -19.62
C TYR A 138 -11.27 4.64 -20.84
N GLN A 139 -11.04 5.90 -21.23
CA GLN A 139 -10.32 6.24 -22.48
C GLN A 139 -8.78 6.35 -22.30
N THR A 140 -8.32 6.51 -21.07
CA THR A 140 -6.91 6.51 -20.74
C THR A 140 -6.68 5.56 -19.57
N ILE A 141 -5.80 4.58 -19.76
CA ILE A 141 -5.38 3.63 -18.72
C ILE A 141 -3.88 3.48 -18.81
N GLU A 142 -3.18 3.93 -17.78
CA GLU A 142 -1.73 3.84 -17.68
C GLU A 142 -1.32 3.04 -16.44
N SER A 143 -0.22 2.32 -16.54
CA SER A 143 0.32 1.57 -15.39
C SER A 143 1.83 1.64 -15.30
N GLU A 144 2.34 1.85 -14.08
CA GLU A 144 3.77 1.95 -13.83
C GLU A 144 4.13 1.22 -12.52
N VAL A 145 5.32 0.61 -12.49
CA VAL A 145 5.91 0.06 -11.27
C VAL A 145 6.88 1.09 -10.69
N LEU A 146 6.54 1.62 -9.52
CA LEU A 146 7.35 2.62 -8.83
C LEU A 146 7.93 2.05 -7.54
N ASN A 147 9.14 2.50 -7.18
CA ASN A 147 9.83 2.06 -5.99
C ASN A 147 9.92 3.19 -4.96
N ALA A 148 9.54 2.92 -3.73
CA ALA A 148 9.54 3.88 -2.63
C ALA A 148 10.90 4.56 -2.41
N ARG A 149 12.01 3.84 -2.59
CA ARG A 149 13.37 4.38 -2.45
C ARG A 149 13.68 5.52 -3.42
N ASP A 150 13.06 5.49 -4.60
CA ASP A 150 13.28 6.51 -5.63
C ASP A 150 12.50 7.80 -5.34
N PHE A 151 11.61 7.77 -4.33
CA PHE A 151 10.80 8.88 -3.84
C PHE A 151 11.13 9.30 -2.40
N GLY A 152 12.37 9.06 -1.96
CA GLY A 152 12.90 9.57 -0.71
C GLY A 152 12.59 8.71 0.53
N LEU A 153 12.04 7.50 0.38
CA LEU A 153 11.86 6.57 1.50
C LEU A 153 12.98 5.52 1.53
N PRO A 154 13.63 5.27 2.68
CA PRO A 154 14.72 4.30 2.76
C PRO A 154 14.23 2.85 2.77
N GLN A 155 13.39 2.49 1.78
CA GLN A 155 12.82 1.15 1.63
C GLN A 155 12.75 0.74 0.16
N ASN A 156 13.29 -0.44 -0.15
CA ASN A 156 13.09 -1.06 -1.45
C ASN A 156 11.70 -1.70 -1.52
N ARG A 157 10.68 -0.90 -1.86
CA ARG A 157 9.28 -1.31 -1.95
C ARG A 157 8.70 -0.95 -3.30
N GLU A 158 8.60 -1.95 -4.18
CA GLU A 158 8.01 -1.81 -5.51
C GLU A 158 6.51 -2.11 -5.46
N ARG A 159 5.73 -1.22 -6.08
CA ARG A 159 4.29 -1.37 -6.25
C ARG A 159 3.89 -1.00 -7.66
N ILE A 160 2.89 -1.72 -8.19
CA ILE A 160 2.26 -1.33 -9.44
C ILE A 160 1.12 -0.37 -9.13
N PHE A 161 1.05 0.72 -9.89
CA PHE A 161 -0.02 1.69 -9.86
C PHE A 161 -0.72 1.68 -11.21
N ILE A 162 -2.06 1.71 -11.19
CA ILE A 162 -2.90 1.80 -12.39
C ILE A 162 -3.72 3.06 -12.24
N VAL A 163 -3.62 3.97 -13.20
CA VAL A 163 -4.36 5.23 -13.26
C VAL A 163 -5.25 5.22 -14.50
N GLY A 164 -6.51 5.54 -14.34
CA GLY A 164 -7.40 5.70 -15.48
C GLY A 164 -8.18 6.99 -15.44
N PHE A 165 -8.55 7.46 -16.65
CA PHE A 165 -9.40 8.63 -16.82
C PHE A 165 -10.57 8.29 -17.74
N TRP A 166 -11.79 8.76 -17.34
CA TRP A 166 -13.01 8.56 -18.11
C TRP A 166 -12.94 9.19 -19.50
N LYS A 167 -12.31 10.39 -19.61
CA LYS A 167 -12.02 11.06 -20.87
C LYS A 167 -10.56 10.93 -21.25
N HIS A 168 -10.25 11.01 -22.52
CA HIS A 168 -8.87 10.98 -23.00
C HIS A 168 -8.02 12.06 -22.33
N LYS A 169 -6.86 11.67 -21.78
CA LYS A 169 -5.86 12.54 -21.14
C LYS A 169 -4.46 12.12 -21.56
N ASN A 170 -3.59 13.08 -21.79
CA ASN A 170 -2.16 12.82 -21.94
C ASN A 170 -1.51 12.71 -20.55
N PHE A 171 -1.82 11.62 -19.85
CA PHE A 171 -1.29 11.35 -18.53
C PHE A 171 0.05 10.63 -18.60
N GLN A 172 1.00 11.05 -17.76
CA GLN A 172 2.27 10.38 -17.55
C GLN A 172 2.55 10.28 -16.05
N PHE A 173 3.02 9.12 -15.62
CA PHE A 173 3.49 8.93 -14.26
C PHE A 173 4.61 9.91 -13.89
N PRO A 174 4.77 10.25 -12.59
CA PRO A 174 5.86 11.14 -12.18
C PRO A 174 7.21 10.48 -12.42
N ILE A 175 8.16 11.24 -12.97
CA ILE A 175 9.55 10.81 -13.03
C ILE A 175 10.08 10.75 -11.58
N PRO A 176 10.65 9.60 -11.16
CA PRO A 176 11.20 9.46 -9.81
C PRO A 176 12.33 10.49 -9.59
N PRO A 177 12.27 11.27 -8.49
CA PRO A 177 13.31 12.29 -8.23
C PRO A 177 14.66 11.67 -7.83
N LYS A 178 14.71 10.36 -7.55
CA LYS A 178 15.90 9.62 -7.11
C LYS A 178 16.61 10.27 -5.92
N THR A 179 15.83 10.85 -5.01
CA THR A 179 16.35 11.49 -3.80
C THR A 179 17.18 10.50 -2.98
N PRO A 180 18.44 10.83 -2.66
CA PRO A 180 19.26 9.95 -1.82
C PRO A 180 18.58 9.66 -0.49
N THR A 181 18.61 8.39 -0.08
CA THR A 181 18.01 7.93 1.17
C THR A 181 19.08 7.41 2.12
N ARG A 182 18.80 7.51 3.41
CA ARG A 182 19.62 6.96 4.50
C ARG A 182 18.69 6.47 5.60
N LEU A 183 18.85 5.25 6.03
CA LEU A 183 17.98 4.66 7.05
C LEU A 183 18.03 5.44 8.37
N GLY A 184 19.18 6.01 8.70
CA GLY A 184 19.35 6.85 9.87
C GLY A 184 18.37 8.01 9.99
N SER A 185 17.80 8.49 8.87
CA SER A 185 16.82 9.60 8.86
C SER A 185 15.49 9.24 9.53
N ILE A 186 15.13 7.96 9.53
CA ILE A 186 13.88 7.48 10.14
C ILE A 186 14.07 6.83 11.51
N LEU A 187 15.32 6.45 11.86
CA LEU A 187 15.62 5.73 13.10
C LEU A 187 15.64 6.67 14.31
N GLN A 188 15.00 6.24 15.39
CA GLN A 188 15.02 6.91 16.68
C GLN A 188 16.44 6.89 17.27
N LYS A 189 16.80 7.95 18.04
CA LYS A 189 18.10 8.03 18.72
C LYS A 189 18.20 7.03 19.89
N ARG A 190 17.10 6.86 20.63
CA ARG A 190 16.99 5.93 21.76
C ARG A 190 15.77 5.02 21.53
N VAL A 191 15.94 3.73 21.72
CA VAL A 191 14.91 2.70 21.57
C VAL A 191 14.95 1.79 22.79
N GLN A 192 13.77 1.40 23.28
CA GLN A 192 13.64 0.53 24.44
C GLN A 192 14.13 -0.89 24.12
N ASP A 193 14.74 -1.57 25.09
CA ASP A 193 15.33 -2.91 24.91
C ASP A 193 14.31 -3.98 24.51
N ARG A 194 13.02 -3.77 24.74
CA ARG A 194 11.93 -4.68 24.29
C ARG A 194 11.88 -4.90 22.77
N TYR A 195 12.51 -4.05 21.98
CA TYR A 195 12.63 -4.22 20.53
C TYR A 195 13.84 -5.03 20.13
N THR A 196 14.82 -5.27 21.06
CA THR A 196 15.96 -6.14 20.84
C THR A 196 15.48 -7.58 20.82
N ILE A 197 15.87 -8.35 19.80
CA ILE A 197 15.48 -9.76 19.72
C ILE A 197 16.25 -10.58 20.74
N SER A 198 15.61 -11.58 21.34
CA SER A 198 16.23 -12.45 22.34
C SER A 198 17.33 -13.32 21.75
N ASP A 199 18.28 -13.78 22.58
CA ASP A 199 19.36 -14.68 22.17
C ASP A 199 18.81 -15.92 21.46
N LYS A 200 17.74 -16.51 22.01
CA LYS A 200 17.08 -17.69 21.43
C LYS A 200 16.55 -17.40 20.03
N LEU A 201 15.88 -16.24 19.83
CA LEU A 201 15.35 -15.85 18.52
C LEU A 201 16.48 -15.54 17.56
N TRP A 202 17.53 -14.87 18.01
CA TRP A 202 18.69 -14.54 17.19
C TRP A 202 19.41 -15.80 16.71
N ALA A 203 19.73 -16.72 17.60
CA ALA A 203 20.37 -18.00 17.26
C ALA A 203 19.50 -18.81 16.26
N SER A 204 18.18 -18.90 16.50
CA SER A 204 17.26 -19.58 15.60
C SER A 204 17.21 -18.94 14.21
N THR A 205 17.25 -17.60 14.15
CA THR A 205 17.21 -16.84 12.89
C THR A 205 18.50 -17.03 12.08
N GLN A 206 19.66 -17.05 12.75
CA GLN A 206 20.95 -17.36 12.12
C GLN A 206 20.99 -18.80 11.58
N LEU A 207 20.53 -19.78 12.36
CA LEU A 207 20.46 -21.19 11.93
C LEU A 207 19.53 -21.36 10.72
N ARG A 208 18.37 -20.68 10.72
CA ARG A 208 17.44 -20.70 9.58
C ARG A 208 18.09 -20.15 8.31
N LYS A 209 18.83 -19.04 8.39
CA LYS A 209 19.58 -18.47 7.25
C LYS A 209 20.62 -19.45 6.73
N LYS A 210 21.42 -20.06 7.63
CA LYS A 210 22.42 -21.06 7.25
C LYS A 210 21.80 -22.25 6.52
N ARG A 211 20.70 -22.79 7.03
CA ARG A 211 19.95 -23.89 6.39
C ARG A 211 19.38 -23.50 5.02
N ALA A 212 18.86 -22.28 4.88
CA ALA A 212 18.37 -21.79 3.61
C ALA A 212 19.48 -21.69 2.57
N GLN A 213 20.64 -21.15 2.95
CA GLN A 213 21.83 -21.05 2.09
C GLN A 213 22.34 -22.43 1.63
N GLN A 214 22.36 -23.42 2.53
CA GLN A 214 22.73 -24.80 2.18
C GLN A 214 21.81 -25.43 1.13
N LYS A 215 20.54 -24.98 1.08
CA LYS A 215 19.55 -25.43 0.08
C LYS A 215 19.51 -24.54 -1.18
N GLY A 216 20.45 -23.61 -1.34
CA GLY A 216 20.48 -22.68 -2.47
C GLY A 216 19.44 -21.56 -2.40
N TYR A 217 18.78 -21.34 -1.25
CA TYR A 217 17.80 -20.28 -1.07
C TYR A 217 18.46 -18.99 -0.53
N GLY A 218 18.09 -17.84 -1.11
CA GLY A 218 18.59 -16.53 -0.70
C GLY A 218 17.84 -15.85 0.44
N PHE A 219 16.84 -16.49 1.07
CA PHE A 219 16.07 -15.88 2.14
C PHE A 219 16.66 -16.17 3.54
N GLY A 220 16.30 -15.32 4.48
CA GLY A 220 16.80 -15.37 5.87
C GLY A 220 16.47 -14.05 6.55
N PHE A 221 17.44 -13.53 7.28
CA PHE A 221 17.35 -12.18 7.85
C PHE A 221 18.21 -11.19 7.07
N SER A 222 17.87 -9.91 7.18
CA SER A 222 18.66 -8.79 6.65
C SER A 222 19.02 -7.83 7.79
N LEU A 223 20.30 -7.49 7.89
CA LEU A 223 20.83 -6.52 8.86
C LEU A 223 21.04 -5.17 8.17
N PHE A 224 20.68 -4.12 8.87
CA PHE A 224 20.83 -2.73 8.43
C PHE A 224 21.33 -1.88 9.58
N ASN A 225 22.00 -0.79 9.25
CA ASN A 225 22.44 0.23 10.19
C ASN A 225 22.04 1.63 9.75
N ARG A 226 22.42 2.65 10.50
CA ARG A 226 22.07 4.05 10.21
C ARG A 226 22.57 4.53 8.85
N GLU A 227 23.66 3.96 8.34
CA GLU A 227 24.32 4.34 7.09
C GLU A 227 23.72 3.61 5.87
N SER A 228 22.92 2.58 6.10
CA SER A 228 22.25 1.83 5.03
C SER A 228 21.39 2.77 4.18
N LYS A 229 21.54 2.69 2.86
CA LYS A 229 20.79 3.54 1.93
C LYS A 229 19.28 3.24 2.00
N TYR A 230 18.90 1.97 2.05
CA TYR A 230 17.51 1.51 2.14
C TYR A 230 17.45 0.09 2.71
N THR A 231 16.26 -0.28 3.17
CA THR A 231 15.96 -1.63 3.69
C THR A 231 15.27 -2.50 2.63
N SER A 232 15.08 -3.78 2.96
CA SER A 232 14.11 -4.65 2.30
C SER A 232 12.68 -4.13 2.46
N THR A 233 11.73 -4.70 1.72
CA THR A 233 10.29 -4.40 1.90
C THR A 233 9.81 -4.91 3.26
N MET A 234 9.21 -4.03 4.06
CA MET A 234 8.48 -4.42 5.25
C MET A 234 7.18 -5.12 4.86
N SER A 235 6.98 -6.36 5.31
CA SER A 235 5.77 -7.13 5.05
C SER A 235 4.74 -6.99 6.18
N ALA A 236 3.48 -7.39 5.90
CA ALA A 236 2.44 -7.47 6.93
C ALA A 236 2.77 -8.49 8.05
N ARG A 237 3.73 -9.40 7.81
CA ARG A 237 4.17 -10.43 8.77
C ARG A 237 5.37 -9.98 9.62
N TYR A 238 5.83 -8.74 9.46
CA TYR A 238 6.96 -8.19 10.21
C TYR A 238 6.85 -8.37 11.72
N TYR A 239 5.63 -8.35 12.27
CA TYR A 239 5.38 -8.57 13.70
C TYR A 239 5.84 -9.93 14.24
N LYS A 240 6.08 -10.94 13.38
CA LYS A 240 6.42 -12.29 13.83
C LYS A 240 7.86 -12.38 14.37
N ASP A 241 8.82 -11.93 13.57
CA ASP A 241 10.25 -12.01 13.93
C ASP A 241 11.10 -10.84 13.39
N GLY A 242 10.51 -9.96 12.61
CA GLY A 242 11.17 -8.78 12.03
C GLY A 242 12.33 -9.10 11.08
N SER A 243 12.47 -10.36 10.66
CA SER A 243 13.68 -10.85 9.98
C SER A 243 14.00 -10.15 8.66
N GLU A 244 13.01 -9.58 7.99
CA GLU A 244 13.25 -8.81 6.77
C GLU A 244 13.96 -7.47 7.01
N ILE A 245 13.85 -6.89 8.22
CA ILE A 245 14.51 -5.62 8.59
C ILE A 245 14.95 -5.66 10.05
N LEU A 246 16.17 -6.07 10.32
CA LEU A 246 16.77 -5.99 11.64
C LEU A 246 17.81 -4.87 11.66
N ILE A 247 17.82 -4.09 12.75
CA ILE A 247 18.73 -2.96 12.94
C ILE A 247 19.87 -3.39 13.86
N GLU A 248 21.07 -3.23 13.38
CA GLU A 248 22.30 -3.49 14.15
C GLU A 248 22.37 -2.61 15.40
N GLN A 249 22.85 -3.19 16.50
CA GLN A 249 23.15 -2.50 17.75
C GLN A 249 24.59 -2.80 18.17
N LYS A 250 25.23 -1.85 18.84
CA LYS A 250 26.55 -2.07 19.43
C LYS A 250 26.41 -2.97 20.66
N ASP A 251 27.19 -4.03 20.73
CA ASP A 251 27.30 -4.96 21.87
C ASP A 251 25.98 -5.64 22.31
N LYS A 252 24.99 -5.70 21.41
CA LYS A 252 23.67 -6.34 21.64
C LYS A 252 23.20 -7.07 20.38
N ASN A 253 22.23 -7.98 20.56
CA ASN A 253 21.50 -8.55 19.43
C ASN A 253 20.83 -7.44 18.61
N PRO A 254 20.62 -7.66 17.30
CA PRO A 254 19.89 -6.70 16.50
C PRO A 254 18.45 -6.49 17.02
N ARG A 255 17.86 -5.39 16.64
CA ARG A 255 16.48 -5.05 17.04
C ARG A 255 15.53 -4.94 15.87
N MET A 256 14.27 -5.09 16.15
CA MET A 256 13.20 -4.72 15.23
C MET A 256 13.07 -3.20 15.13
N LEU A 257 12.44 -2.70 14.07
CA LEU A 257 11.93 -1.33 14.01
C LEU A 257 10.88 -1.10 15.10
N THR A 258 10.79 0.11 15.62
CA THR A 258 9.63 0.52 16.42
C THR A 258 8.43 0.84 15.52
N PRO A 259 7.18 0.86 16.01
CA PRO A 259 6.03 1.31 15.23
C PRO A 259 6.20 2.73 14.66
N LEU A 260 6.87 3.64 15.38
CA LEU A 260 7.17 4.98 14.88
C LEU A 260 8.16 4.97 13.72
N GLU A 261 9.17 4.10 13.76
CA GLU A 261 10.11 3.92 12.66
C GLU A 261 9.43 3.25 11.45
N ALA A 262 8.54 2.28 11.68
CA ALA A 262 7.72 1.66 10.63
C ALA A 262 6.79 2.69 9.95
N ARG A 263 6.17 3.59 10.73
CA ARG A 263 5.38 4.72 10.23
C ARG A 263 6.21 5.62 9.30
N ARG A 264 7.39 6.02 9.75
CA ARG A 264 8.32 6.88 8.97
C ARG A 264 8.84 6.17 7.72
N LEU A 265 9.09 4.86 7.81
CA LEU A 265 9.55 4.03 6.69
C LEU A 265 8.53 4.00 5.55
N GLN A 266 7.23 4.11 5.85
CA GLN A 266 6.16 4.20 4.88
C GLN A 266 5.83 5.65 4.47
N GLY A 267 6.48 6.65 5.08
CA GLY A 267 6.29 8.06 4.74
C GLY A 267 5.02 8.70 5.31
N PHE A 268 4.42 8.10 6.34
CA PHE A 268 3.31 8.71 7.07
C PHE A 268 3.80 9.92 7.89
N PRO A 269 2.98 10.97 8.05
CA PRO A 269 3.35 12.18 8.78
C PRO A 269 3.63 11.91 10.26
N ASP A 270 4.48 12.75 10.89
CA ASP A 270 4.87 12.56 12.28
C ASP A 270 3.70 12.65 13.27
N GLY A 271 2.66 13.41 12.95
CA GLY A 271 1.42 13.50 13.74
C GLY A 271 0.46 12.32 13.58
N PHE A 272 0.75 11.35 12.70
CA PHE A 272 -0.13 10.21 12.46
C PHE A 272 -0.22 9.31 13.71
N LYS A 273 -1.43 9.14 14.24
CA LYS A 273 -1.71 8.40 15.47
C LYS A 273 -1.67 6.89 15.24
N ILE A 274 -1.16 6.14 16.24
CA ILE A 274 -1.07 4.67 16.25
C ILE A 274 -1.81 4.17 17.50
N PRO A 275 -3.15 4.05 17.48
CA PRO A 275 -3.97 3.70 18.66
C PRO A 275 -4.03 2.20 18.94
N VAL A 276 -3.28 1.39 18.21
CA VAL A 276 -3.31 -0.08 18.28
C VAL A 276 -2.03 -0.66 18.86
N SER A 277 -2.04 -1.97 19.16
CA SER A 277 -0.84 -2.68 19.63
C SER A 277 0.28 -2.67 18.59
N ASN A 278 1.53 -2.89 19.03
CA ASN A 278 2.69 -2.99 18.11
C ASN A 278 2.47 -4.04 17.02
N THR A 279 1.88 -5.20 17.36
CA THR A 279 1.56 -6.25 16.38
C THR A 279 0.65 -5.75 15.28
N GLN A 280 -0.43 -5.05 15.65
CA GLN A 280 -1.36 -4.47 14.67
C GLN A 280 -0.71 -3.33 13.89
N ALA A 281 0.07 -2.48 14.53
CA ALA A 281 0.81 -1.40 13.85
C ALA A 281 1.74 -1.96 12.76
N TYR A 282 2.52 -3.01 13.06
CA TYR A 282 3.37 -3.64 12.06
C TYR A 282 2.58 -4.26 10.90
N LYS A 283 1.45 -4.92 11.20
CA LYS A 283 0.54 -5.46 10.18
C LYS A 283 0.02 -4.35 9.27
N GLN A 284 -0.42 -3.25 9.86
CA GLN A 284 -0.95 -2.07 9.16
C GLN A 284 0.11 -1.40 8.28
N PHE A 285 1.29 -1.04 8.84
CA PHE A 285 2.36 -0.42 8.05
C PHE A 285 2.97 -1.37 7.00
N GLY A 286 3.00 -2.68 7.26
CA GLY A 286 3.41 -3.68 6.29
C GLY A 286 2.47 -3.76 5.08
N ASN A 287 1.16 -3.59 5.27
CA ASN A 287 0.16 -3.53 4.22
C ASN A 287 0.08 -2.15 3.55
N ALA A 288 0.49 -1.08 4.24
CA ALA A 288 0.33 0.29 3.76
C ALA A 288 1.13 0.56 2.48
N VAL A 289 0.67 1.59 1.75
CA VAL A 289 1.35 2.12 0.57
C VAL A 289 2.45 3.11 0.95
N PRO A 290 3.48 3.31 0.11
CA PRO A 290 4.47 4.37 0.32
C PRO A 290 3.86 5.75 0.02
N VAL A 291 3.55 6.51 1.06
CA VAL A 291 2.80 7.79 0.95
C VAL A 291 3.48 8.80 0.02
N SER A 292 4.83 8.86 -0.02
CA SER A 292 5.55 9.77 -0.91
C SER A 292 5.34 9.46 -2.39
N VAL A 293 5.21 8.19 -2.76
CA VAL A 293 4.88 7.78 -4.15
C VAL A 293 3.47 8.22 -4.50
N ILE A 294 2.50 7.96 -3.61
CA ILE A 294 1.10 8.42 -3.81
C ILE A 294 1.05 9.94 -3.96
N ARG A 295 1.82 10.69 -3.14
CA ARG A 295 1.89 12.17 -3.22
C ARG A 295 2.39 12.66 -4.59
N ALA A 296 3.33 11.95 -5.21
CA ALA A 296 3.80 12.28 -6.54
C ALA A 296 2.75 11.97 -7.62
N ILE A 297 2.07 10.82 -7.52
CA ILE A 297 1.02 10.40 -8.46
C ILE A 297 -0.22 11.29 -8.33
N SER A 298 -0.70 11.57 -7.10
CA SER A 298 -1.89 12.38 -6.86
C SER A 298 -1.81 13.78 -7.45
N LYS A 299 -0.63 14.44 -7.38
CA LYS A 299 -0.39 15.72 -8.03
C LYS A 299 -0.60 15.66 -9.55
N ARG A 300 -0.21 14.55 -10.19
CA ARG A 300 -0.41 14.35 -11.62
C ARG A 300 -1.88 14.10 -11.94
N ILE A 301 -2.58 13.26 -11.16
CA ILE A 301 -4.00 12.98 -11.37
C ILE A 301 -4.83 14.26 -11.23
N VAL A 302 -4.67 14.99 -10.12
CA VAL A 302 -5.46 16.21 -9.83
C VAL A 302 -5.25 17.31 -10.87
N LYS A 303 -4.07 17.39 -11.50
CA LYS A 303 -3.80 18.32 -12.60
C LYS A 303 -4.66 18.03 -13.84
N HIS A 304 -5.16 16.79 -14.01
CA HIS A 304 -5.91 16.36 -15.18
C HIS A 304 -7.43 16.27 -14.95
N LEU A 305 -7.92 16.57 -13.73
CA LEU A 305 -9.35 16.63 -13.43
C LEU A 305 -10.01 17.85 -14.11
#